data_190d68b4ee3392ff1ac56b4285dce4e8
#
_entry.id   190d68b4ee3392ff1ac56b4285dce4e8
#
_cell.length_a   1.000
_cell.length_b   1.000
_cell.length_c   1.000
_cell.angle_alpha   90.00
_cell.angle_beta   90.00
_cell.angle_gamma   90.00
#
_symmetry.space_group_name_H-M   'P 1'
#
loop_
_entity.id
_entity.type
_entity.pdbx_description
1 polymer ?
#
loop_
_entity_poly.entity_id
_entity_poly.type
_entity_poly.pdbx_seq_one_letter_code
_entity_poly.pdbx_strand_id
1 'polypeptide(L)'
;EPLGIYGALKYGGEKLVIAYSQVFGLSYTIVRPSALYGQRCVSRRVGQAFIEGVLRGAPLSVNGDGSDALDFTYIKDLLQGLVLCIGKDEARNQIFNLTYGGARSLAQMIDIVRQQFPNVEVKFQPRDALMPERGTLSIEKAKRLLGYCPAYPLEKGFVDYIQWYKELAARHQKFFTPLQGPSVSGSNQR
;
A
#
# COMPACT_ATOMS: atom_id res chain seq x y z
N GLU A 1 -16.93 -0.72 -14.40
CA GLU A 1 -17.65 -1.42 -13.33
C GLU A 1 -16.66 -2.00 -12.32
N PRO A 2 -17.03 -2.07 -11.02
CA PRO A 2 -16.14 -2.65 -10.02
C PRO A 2 -16.01 -4.15 -10.21
N LEU A 3 -14.79 -4.67 -10.13
CA LEU A 3 -14.51 -6.09 -10.18
C LEU A 3 -14.58 -6.69 -8.76
N GLY A 4 -15.38 -7.75 -8.61
CA GLY A 4 -15.50 -8.50 -7.37
C GLY A 4 -16.30 -7.80 -6.26
N ILE A 5 -16.55 -8.54 -5.17
CA ILE A 5 -17.40 -8.09 -4.05
C ILE A 5 -16.82 -6.86 -3.34
N TYR A 6 -15.51 -6.82 -3.11
CA TYR A 6 -14.87 -5.69 -2.44
C TYR A 6 -15.06 -4.37 -3.22
N GLY A 7 -14.84 -4.39 -4.53
CA GLY A 7 -15.04 -3.23 -5.39
C GLY A 7 -16.50 -2.76 -5.40
N ALA A 8 -17.44 -3.71 -5.49
CA ALA A 8 -18.88 -3.43 -5.45
C ALA A 8 -19.29 -2.76 -4.13
N LEU A 9 -18.82 -3.27 -2.98
CA LEU A 9 -19.10 -2.69 -1.67
C LEU A 9 -18.51 -1.28 -1.53
N LYS A 10 -17.28 -1.04 -2.00
CA LYS A 10 -16.66 0.29 -1.98
C LYS A 10 -17.44 1.28 -2.83
N TYR A 11 -17.83 0.89 -4.04
CA TYR A 11 -18.65 1.72 -4.93
C TYR A 11 -20.04 1.98 -4.34
N GLY A 12 -20.70 0.96 -3.79
CA GLY A 12 -21.98 1.10 -3.09
C GLY A 12 -21.90 2.08 -1.90
N GLY A 13 -20.81 2.02 -1.13
CA GLY A 13 -20.54 2.96 -0.03
C GLY A 13 -20.46 4.40 -0.50
N GLU A 14 -19.80 4.68 -1.64
CA GLU A 14 -19.77 6.02 -2.21
C GLU A 14 -21.20 6.50 -2.61
N LYS A 15 -22.01 5.62 -3.20
CA LYS A 15 -23.39 5.94 -3.58
C LYS A 15 -24.27 6.22 -2.37
N LEU A 16 -24.10 5.47 -1.26
CA LEU A 16 -24.79 5.73 -0.01
C LEU A 16 -24.43 7.11 0.57
N VAL A 17 -23.15 7.47 0.60
CA VAL A 17 -22.71 8.79 1.08
C VAL A 17 -23.37 9.92 0.26
N ILE A 18 -23.40 9.78 -1.06
CA ILE A 18 -24.04 10.76 -1.96
C ILE A 18 -25.55 10.84 -1.69
N ALA A 19 -26.22 9.68 -1.53
CA ALA A 19 -27.66 9.65 -1.24
C ALA A 19 -27.98 10.30 0.11
N TYR A 20 -27.19 10.06 1.15
CA TYR A 20 -27.32 10.74 2.44
C TYR A 20 -27.18 12.26 2.32
N SER A 21 -26.20 12.70 1.54
CA SER A 21 -26.05 14.15 1.23
C SER A 21 -27.30 14.73 0.61
N GLN A 22 -27.88 14.04 -0.37
CA GLN A 22 -29.10 14.50 -1.07
C GLN A 22 -30.33 14.58 -0.17
N VAL A 23 -30.49 13.58 0.73
CA VAL A 23 -31.67 13.48 1.61
C VAL A 23 -31.56 14.41 2.82
N PHE A 24 -30.38 14.50 3.43
CA PHE A 24 -30.18 15.19 4.70
C PHE A 24 -29.42 16.51 4.60
N GLY A 25 -29.00 16.91 3.41
CA GLY A 25 -28.22 18.14 3.20
C GLY A 25 -26.81 18.11 3.79
N LEU A 26 -26.27 16.92 4.11
CA LEU A 26 -24.92 16.76 4.67
C LEU A 26 -23.87 16.93 3.60
N SER A 27 -22.86 17.76 3.84
CA SER A 27 -21.70 17.83 2.94
C SER A 27 -20.77 16.63 3.16
N TYR A 28 -20.13 16.19 2.07
CA TYR A 28 -19.20 15.08 2.09
C TYR A 28 -17.92 15.37 1.30
N THR A 29 -16.89 14.62 1.58
CA THR A 29 -15.72 14.47 0.70
C THR A 29 -15.34 13.00 0.65
N ILE A 30 -15.29 12.43 -0.55
CA ILE A 30 -14.88 11.04 -0.77
C ILE A 30 -13.42 11.03 -1.24
N VAL A 31 -12.59 10.23 -0.56
CA VAL A 31 -11.17 10.06 -0.89
C VAL A 31 -10.92 8.63 -1.34
N ARG A 32 -10.26 8.48 -2.49
CA ARG A 32 -9.86 7.20 -3.07
C ARG A 32 -8.33 7.08 -3.03
N PRO A 33 -7.75 6.46 -1.99
CA PRO A 33 -6.33 6.12 -1.99
C PRO A 33 -6.07 4.86 -2.80
N SER A 34 -4.84 4.67 -3.29
CA SER A 34 -4.38 3.43 -3.92
C SER A 34 -3.10 2.93 -3.27
N ALA A 35 -2.95 1.60 -3.18
CA ALA A 35 -1.73 0.91 -2.74
C ALA A 35 -0.99 1.63 -1.59
N LEU A 36 -1.76 2.06 -0.58
CA LEU A 36 -1.25 2.82 0.57
C LEU A 36 -0.21 2.01 1.34
N TYR A 37 0.92 2.67 1.66
CA TYR A 37 1.99 2.10 2.46
C TYR A 37 2.61 3.15 3.37
N GLY A 38 3.34 2.69 4.38
CA GLY A 38 4.07 3.58 5.31
C GLY A 38 4.04 3.07 6.73
N GLN A 39 4.62 3.84 7.60
CA GLN A 39 4.80 3.55 9.02
C GLN A 39 3.47 3.21 9.71
N ARG A 40 3.51 2.23 10.64
CA ARG A 40 2.35 1.76 11.41
C ARG A 40 1.25 1.10 10.56
N CYS A 41 1.56 0.65 9.35
CA CYS A 41 0.63 -0.15 8.57
C CYS A 41 0.32 -1.46 9.28
N VAL A 42 -0.97 -1.76 9.50
CA VAL A 42 -1.43 -2.99 10.19
C VAL A 42 -2.11 -3.98 9.24
N SER A 43 -2.29 -3.61 7.98
CA SER A 43 -3.08 -4.39 7.01
C SER A 43 -2.27 -5.38 6.18
N ARG A 44 -1.02 -5.62 6.51
CA ARG A 44 -0.09 -6.54 5.85
C ARG A 44 -0.09 -6.41 4.31
N ARG A 45 0.10 -5.18 3.85
CA ARG A 45 0.24 -4.87 2.42
C ARG A 45 1.55 -5.41 1.86
N VAL A 46 1.65 -5.53 0.54
CA VAL A 46 2.81 -6.13 -0.15
C VAL A 46 4.16 -5.53 0.28
N GLY A 47 4.26 -4.21 0.36
CA GLY A 47 5.49 -3.55 0.81
C GLY A 47 5.86 -3.88 2.26
N GLN A 48 4.87 -3.95 3.16
CA GLN A 48 5.08 -4.40 4.54
C GLN A 48 5.54 -5.86 4.57
N ALA A 49 4.87 -6.75 3.84
CA ALA A 49 5.20 -8.17 3.79
C ALA A 49 6.64 -8.39 3.29
N PHE A 50 7.08 -7.61 2.30
CA PHE A 50 8.45 -7.65 1.79
C PHE A 50 9.47 -7.27 2.86
N ILE A 51 9.29 -6.12 3.51
CA ILE A 51 10.23 -5.65 4.53
C ILE A 51 10.28 -6.62 5.73
N GLU A 52 9.13 -7.02 6.24
CA GLU A 52 9.07 -7.97 7.37
C GLU A 52 9.65 -9.34 7.02
N GLY A 53 9.41 -9.83 5.79
CA GLY A 53 9.98 -11.07 5.30
C GLY A 53 11.50 -11.03 5.31
N VAL A 54 12.08 -10.00 4.71
CA VAL A 54 13.54 -9.84 4.65
C VAL A 54 14.16 -9.70 6.03
N LEU A 55 13.55 -8.93 6.92
CA LEU A 55 14.05 -8.77 8.30
C LEU A 55 14.03 -10.09 9.11
N ARG A 56 13.17 -11.04 8.72
CA ARG A 56 13.12 -12.39 9.28
C ARG A 56 13.99 -13.41 8.52
N GLY A 57 14.73 -12.97 7.49
CA GLY A 57 15.53 -13.86 6.64
C GLY A 57 14.71 -14.73 5.68
N ALA A 58 13.46 -14.37 5.43
CA ALA A 58 12.59 -15.08 4.50
C ALA A 58 12.71 -14.50 3.08
N PRO A 59 12.52 -15.32 2.02
CA PRO A 59 12.47 -14.84 0.65
C PRO A 59 11.24 -13.96 0.42
N LEU A 60 11.34 -13.04 -0.55
CA LEU A 60 10.17 -12.30 -1.04
C LEU A 60 9.29 -13.24 -1.88
N SER A 61 8.01 -13.31 -1.55
CA SER A 61 7.04 -14.04 -2.37
C SER A 61 6.24 -13.04 -3.21
N VAL A 62 6.25 -13.23 -4.52
CA VAL A 62 5.64 -12.34 -5.52
C VAL A 62 4.64 -13.13 -6.35
N ASN A 63 3.37 -12.74 -6.35
CA ASN A 63 2.38 -13.31 -7.25
C ASN A 63 2.55 -12.69 -8.64
N GLY A 64 2.60 -13.53 -9.68
CA GLY A 64 2.94 -13.12 -11.04
C GLY A 64 4.45 -12.98 -11.24
N ASP A 65 4.83 -12.28 -12.29
CA ASP A 65 6.22 -12.05 -12.72
C ASP A 65 6.82 -10.73 -12.19
N GLY A 66 6.07 -10.00 -11.38
CA GLY A 66 6.45 -8.68 -10.86
C GLY A 66 6.09 -7.50 -11.76
N SER A 67 5.46 -7.74 -12.92
CA SER A 67 5.03 -6.67 -13.84
C SER A 67 3.79 -5.91 -13.36
N ASP A 68 3.01 -6.50 -12.43
CA ASP A 68 1.83 -5.84 -11.86
C ASP A 68 2.19 -4.44 -11.32
N ALA A 69 1.55 -3.43 -11.89
CA ALA A 69 1.80 -2.03 -11.54
C ALA A 69 0.71 -1.47 -10.62
N LEU A 70 1.13 -0.72 -9.61
CA LEU A 70 0.23 -0.07 -8.66
C LEU A 70 0.65 1.40 -8.45
N ASP A 71 -0.34 2.25 -8.23
CA ASP A 71 -0.10 3.63 -7.81
C ASP A 71 0.17 3.65 -6.30
N PHE A 72 1.42 3.40 -5.94
CA PHE A 72 1.86 3.33 -4.54
C PHE A 72 1.81 4.70 -3.90
N THR A 73 1.06 4.82 -2.82
CA THR A 73 0.86 6.09 -2.11
C THR A 73 1.49 6.03 -0.72
N TYR A 74 2.46 6.89 -0.47
CA TYR A 74 3.07 6.99 0.86
C TYR A 74 2.12 7.69 1.84
N ILE A 75 2.10 7.22 3.09
CA ILE A 75 1.17 7.73 4.11
C ILE A 75 1.26 9.25 4.30
N LYS A 76 2.44 9.85 4.18
CA LYS A 76 2.60 11.31 4.34
C LYS A 76 1.90 12.10 3.24
N ASP A 77 1.92 11.60 1.98
CA ASP A 77 1.21 12.24 0.88
C ASP A 77 -0.31 12.12 1.06
N LEU A 78 -0.80 10.95 1.47
CA LEU A 78 -2.23 10.79 1.78
C LEU A 78 -2.67 11.74 2.89
N LEU A 79 -1.89 11.85 3.98
CA LEU A 79 -2.22 12.74 5.11
C LEU A 79 -2.24 14.21 4.67
N GLN A 80 -1.30 14.65 3.84
CA GLN A 80 -1.33 15.99 3.26
C GLN A 80 -2.62 16.22 2.49
N GLY A 81 -3.03 15.29 1.63
CA GLY A 81 -4.28 15.38 0.88
C GLY A 81 -5.52 15.40 1.77
N LEU A 82 -5.56 14.61 2.83
CA LEU A 82 -6.67 14.62 3.81
C LEU A 82 -6.79 15.96 4.53
N VAL A 83 -5.68 16.54 4.98
CA VAL A 83 -5.66 17.86 5.62
C VAL A 83 -6.19 18.93 4.66
N LEU A 84 -5.80 18.88 3.38
CA LEU A 84 -6.33 19.79 2.36
C LEU A 84 -7.84 19.61 2.15
N CYS A 85 -8.35 18.37 2.17
CA CYS A 85 -9.79 18.10 2.08
C CYS A 85 -10.57 18.67 3.25
N ILE A 86 -10.01 18.66 4.45
CA ILE A 86 -10.67 19.22 5.64
C ILE A 86 -10.65 20.75 5.64
N GLY A 87 -9.55 21.35 5.18
CA GLY A 87 -9.29 22.78 5.27
C GLY A 87 -9.87 23.63 4.13
N LYS A 88 -10.43 23.00 3.08
CA LYS A 88 -10.85 23.73 1.86
C LYS A 88 -12.31 23.50 1.51
N ASP A 89 -13.04 24.57 1.27
CA ASP A 89 -14.44 24.51 0.83
C ASP A 89 -14.60 23.85 -0.55
N GLU A 90 -13.59 23.95 -1.42
CA GLU A 90 -13.54 23.29 -2.71
C GLU A 90 -13.57 21.74 -2.63
N ALA A 91 -13.31 21.19 -1.45
CA ALA A 91 -13.44 19.75 -1.20
C ALA A 91 -14.89 19.31 -0.96
N ARG A 92 -15.79 20.24 -0.65
CA ARG A 92 -17.18 19.96 -0.30
C ARG A 92 -17.93 19.34 -1.48
N ASN A 93 -18.59 18.21 -1.23
CA ASN A 93 -19.37 17.43 -2.19
C ASN A 93 -18.53 16.96 -3.40
N GLN A 94 -17.26 16.63 -3.14
CA GLN A 94 -16.32 16.17 -4.16
C GLN A 94 -15.78 14.77 -3.87
N ILE A 95 -15.26 14.15 -4.95
CA ILE A 95 -14.54 12.88 -4.90
C ILE A 95 -13.13 13.13 -5.45
N PHE A 96 -12.10 12.72 -4.71
CA PHE A 96 -10.70 12.87 -5.08
C PHE A 96 -9.94 11.55 -5.05
N ASN A 97 -9.13 11.31 -6.07
CA ASN A 97 -8.03 10.37 -5.97
C ASN A 97 -6.89 11.06 -5.23
N LEU A 98 -6.49 10.54 -4.09
CA LEU A 98 -5.31 10.99 -3.33
C LEU A 98 -4.27 9.89 -3.38
N THR A 99 -3.51 9.87 -4.47
CA THR A 99 -2.45 8.90 -4.75
C THR A 99 -1.19 9.64 -5.16
N TYR A 100 -0.10 8.93 -5.44
CA TYR A 100 1.10 9.57 -5.97
C TYR A 100 0.86 10.09 -7.41
N GLY A 101 0.00 9.42 -8.19
CA GLY A 101 -0.29 9.76 -9.58
C GLY A 101 0.75 9.22 -10.57
N GLY A 102 1.45 8.16 -10.21
CA GLY A 102 2.44 7.50 -11.05
C GLY A 102 2.67 6.06 -10.60
N ALA A 103 2.12 5.09 -11.32
CA ALA A 103 2.26 3.68 -10.98
C ALA A 103 3.71 3.19 -11.09
N ARG A 104 4.06 2.23 -10.25
CA ARG A 104 5.33 1.47 -10.26
C ARG A 104 5.02 -0.01 -10.21
N SER A 105 5.85 -0.82 -10.85
CA SER A 105 5.72 -2.27 -10.82
C SER A 105 6.22 -2.86 -9.50
N LEU A 106 5.79 -4.09 -9.19
CA LEU A 106 6.35 -4.84 -8.08
C LEU A 106 7.84 -5.11 -8.29
N ALA A 107 8.28 -5.31 -9.54
CA ALA A 107 9.71 -5.46 -9.86
C ALA A 107 10.52 -4.22 -9.42
N GLN A 108 10.02 -3.01 -9.70
CA GLN A 108 10.68 -1.78 -9.23
C GLN A 108 10.73 -1.68 -7.70
N MET A 109 9.68 -2.12 -6.99
CA MET A 109 9.71 -2.20 -5.52
C MET A 109 10.74 -3.21 -5.02
N ILE A 110 10.86 -4.38 -5.69
CA ILE A 110 11.86 -5.41 -5.37
C ILE A 110 13.27 -4.86 -5.56
N ASP A 111 13.52 -4.09 -6.60
CA ASP A 111 14.83 -3.49 -6.84
C ASP A 111 15.24 -2.54 -5.72
N ILE A 112 14.29 -1.77 -5.16
CA ILE A 112 14.54 -0.94 -3.97
C ILE A 112 14.89 -1.84 -2.76
N VAL A 113 14.17 -2.96 -2.58
CA VAL A 113 14.49 -3.91 -1.49
C VAL A 113 15.90 -4.48 -1.68
N ARG A 114 16.28 -4.88 -2.89
CA ARG A 114 17.62 -5.41 -3.21
C ARG A 114 18.73 -4.40 -2.93
N GLN A 115 18.52 -3.13 -3.20
CA GLN A 115 19.48 -2.08 -2.85
C GLN A 115 19.70 -1.96 -1.35
N GLN A 116 18.67 -2.22 -0.55
CA GLN A 116 18.72 -2.15 0.92
C GLN A 116 19.15 -3.47 1.59
N PHE A 117 18.96 -4.60 0.89
CA PHE A 117 19.21 -5.96 1.34
C PHE A 117 19.75 -6.80 0.15
N PRO A 118 21.06 -6.71 -0.15
CA PRO A 118 21.64 -7.26 -1.39
C PRO A 118 21.45 -8.77 -1.59
N ASN A 119 21.32 -9.54 -0.49
CA ASN A 119 21.24 -11.02 -0.54
C ASN A 119 19.79 -11.54 -0.48
N VAL A 120 18.79 -10.72 -0.75
CA VAL A 120 17.40 -11.14 -0.69
C VAL A 120 17.05 -12.08 -1.84
N GLU A 121 16.51 -13.25 -1.51
CA GLU A 121 15.94 -14.19 -2.47
C GLU A 121 14.52 -13.75 -2.86
N VAL A 122 14.15 -13.93 -4.13
CA VAL A 122 12.81 -13.62 -4.65
C VAL A 122 12.22 -14.89 -5.25
N LYS A 123 11.01 -15.25 -4.83
CA LYS A 123 10.24 -16.39 -5.33
C LYS A 123 8.97 -15.91 -6.01
N PHE A 124 8.82 -16.23 -7.28
CA PHE A 124 7.62 -15.93 -8.05
C PHE A 124 6.61 -17.06 -7.91
N GLN A 125 5.34 -16.70 -7.73
CA GLN A 125 4.18 -17.59 -7.61
C GLN A 125 3.24 -17.34 -8.79
N PRO A 126 2.38 -18.30 -9.15
CA PRO A 126 1.34 -18.06 -10.15
C PRO A 126 0.49 -16.83 -9.80
N ARG A 127 0.16 -16.01 -10.80
CA ARG A 127 -0.72 -14.86 -10.62
C ARG A 127 -2.15 -15.33 -10.31
N ASP A 128 -2.78 -14.71 -9.32
CA ASP A 128 -4.20 -14.92 -9.06
C ASP A 128 -5.02 -14.35 -10.22
N ALA A 129 -5.82 -15.19 -10.87
CA ALA A 129 -6.69 -14.82 -12.01
C ALA A 129 -7.76 -13.78 -11.64
N LEU A 130 -8.15 -13.70 -10.37
CA LEU A 130 -9.13 -12.72 -9.88
C LEU A 130 -8.49 -11.39 -9.45
N MET A 131 -7.17 -11.28 -9.52
CA MET A 131 -6.50 -10.02 -9.21
C MET A 131 -6.73 -9.01 -10.34
N PRO A 132 -7.37 -7.85 -10.05
CA PRO A 132 -7.63 -6.86 -11.08
C PRO A 132 -6.34 -6.23 -11.59
N GLU A 133 -6.28 -5.91 -12.86
CA GLU A 133 -5.24 -5.04 -13.40
C GLU A 133 -5.39 -3.64 -12.81
N ARG A 134 -4.27 -3.03 -12.48
CA ARG A 134 -4.20 -1.72 -11.85
C ARG A 134 -3.20 -0.85 -12.60
N GLY A 135 -3.24 0.44 -12.34
CA GLY A 135 -2.35 1.40 -12.99
C GLY A 135 -2.36 2.74 -12.27
N THR A 136 -1.95 3.77 -12.97
CA THR A 136 -1.94 5.14 -12.48
C THR A 136 -3.35 5.71 -12.36
N LEU A 137 -3.64 6.36 -11.24
CA LEU A 137 -4.86 7.14 -11.04
C LEU A 137 -4.59 8.62 -11.31
N SER A 138 -5.49 9.28 -12.03
CA SER A 138 -5.38 10.73 -12.25
C SER A 138 -5.62 11.49 -10.93
N ILE A 139 -4.70 12.36 -10.57
CA ILE A 139 -4.77 13.27 -9.41
C ILE A 139 -4.99 14.73 -9.84
N GLU A 140 -5.24 15.00 -11.11
CA GLU A 140 -5.33 16.35 -11.66
C GLU A 140 -6.44 17.19 -11.02
N LYS A 141 -7.56 16.56 -10.65
CA LYS A 141 -8.62 17.23 -9.90
C LYS A 141 -8.16 17.67 -8.51
N ALA A 142 -7.45 16.81 -7.79
CA ALA A 142 -6.91 17.14 -6.47
C ALA A 142 -5.84 18.24 -6.55
N LYS A 143 -4.95 18.17 -7.56
CA LYS A 143 -3.99 19.25 -7.82
C LYS A 143 -4.69 20.58 -8.05
N ARG A 144 -5.64 20.62 -8.97
CA ARG A 144 -6.31 21.86 -9.38
C ARG A 144 -7.15 22.48 -8.27
N LEU A 145 -7.96 21.70 -7.55
CA LEU A 145 -8.90 22.21 -6.55
C LEU A 145 -8.27 22.35 -5.16
N LEU A 146 -7.40 21.43 -4.79
CA LEU A 146 -6.84 21.40 -3.43
C LEU A 146 -5.38 21.86 -3.36
N GLY A 147 -4.68 21.98 -4.49
CA GLY A 147 -3.24 22.16 -4.51
C GLY A 147 -2.49 20.93 -4.01
N TYR A 148 -3.08 19.74 -4.12
CA TYR A 148 -2.45 18.48 -3.73
C TYR A 148 -1.18 18.24 -4.53
N CYS A 149 -0.06 18.04 -3.84
CA CYS A 149 1.25 17.85 -4.47
C CYS A 149 2.00 16.73 -3.72
N PRO A 150 1.81 15.46 -4.13
CA PRO A 150 2.53 14.35 -3.50
C PRO A 150 4.04 14.48 -3.72
N ALA A 151 4.83 14.25 -2.67
CA ALA A 151 6.27 14.52 -2.64
C ALA A 151 7.11 13.25 -2.44
N TYR A 152 6.48 12.10 -2.32
CA TYR A 152 7.14 10.84 -2.01
C TYR A 152 6.92 9.79 -3.12
N PRO A 153 7.72 9.83 -4.21
CA PRO A 153 7.76 8.71 -5.15
C PRO A 153 8.14 7.42 -4.41
N LEU A 154 7.84 6.25 -5.00
CA LEU A 154 8.13 4.96 -4.38
C LEU A 154 9.59 4.87 -3.94
N GLU A 155 10.50 5.34 -4.77
CA GLU A 155 11.96 5.32 -4.58
C GLU A 155 12.40 6.07 -3.31
N LYS A 156 11.63 7.05 -2.87
CA LYS A 156 11.89 7.81 -1.64
C LYS A 156 11.08 7.28 -0.47
N GLY A 157 9.78 7.19 -0.62
CA GLY A 157 8.87 6.81 0.48
C GLY A 157 9.09 5.38 0.96
N PHE A 158 9.47 4.47 0.05
CA PHE A 158 9.71 3.08 0.44
C PHE A 158 11.05 2.89 1.16
N VAL A 159 12.06 3.68 0.80
CA VAL A 159 13.33 3.73 1.55
C VAL A 159 13.10 4.26 2.97
N ASP A 160 12.35 5.36 3.13
CA ASP A 160 11.96 5.88 4.46
C ASP A 160 11.22 4.80 5.29
N TYR A 161 10.36 4.02 4.64
CA TYR A 161 9.60 2.97 5.31
C TYR A 161 10.49 1.79 5.72
N ILE A 162 11.42 1.36 4.87
CA ILE A 162 12.43 0.34 5.21
C ILE A 162 13.28 0.82 6.40
N GLN A 163 13.72 2.06 6.39
CA GLN A 163 14.54 2.61 7.48
C GLN A 163 13.78 2.59 8.81
N TRP A 164 12.51 2.99 8.80
CA TRP A 164 11.66 2.90 9.99
C TRP A 164 11.53 1.46 10.53
N TYR A 165 11.42 0.46 9.64
CA TYR A 165 11.38 -0.95 10.04
C TYR A 165 12.72 -1.43 10.59
N LYS A 166 13.85 -1.01 10.03
CA LYS A 166 15.18 -1.33 10.57
C LYS A 166 15.33 -0.81 12.02
N GLU A 167 14.88 0.41 12.26
CA GLU A 167 14.88 1.00 13.61
C GLU A 167 13.92 0.28 14.56
N LEU A 168 12.74 -0.10 14.09
CA LEU A 168 11.78 -0.87 14.87
C LEU A 168 12.35 -2.25 15.22
N ALA A 169 12.97 -2.95 14.27
CA ALA A 169 13.60 -4.24 14.48
C ALA A 169 14.76 -4.17 15.48
N ALA A 170 15.57 -3.11 15.43
CA ALA A 170 16.65 -2.90 16.38
C ALA A 170 16.14 -2.74 17.82
N ARG A 171 14.99 -2.08 18.02
CA ARG A 171 14.35 -1.90 19.34
C ARG A 171 13.59 -3.14 19.82
N HIS A 172 13.12 -3.98 18.91
CA HIS A 172 12.21 -5.09 19.18
C HIS A 172 12.63 -6.38 18.45
N GLN A 173 13.89 -6.79 18.61
CA GLN A 173 14.48 -7.94 17.90
C GLN A 173 13.63 -9.22 17.96
N LYS A 174 13.00 -9.52 19.10
CA LYS A 174 12.16 -10.72 19.29
C LYS A 174 11.00 -10.86 18.27
N PHE A 175 10.50 -9.77 17.69
CA PHE A 175 9.42 -9.83 16.69
C PHE A 175 9.91 -10.14 15.28
N PHE A 176 11.23 -10.01 15.05
CA PHE A 176 11.87 -10.24 13.77
C PHE A 176 12.83 -11.44 13.79
N THR A 177 12.89 -12.17 14.91
CA THR A 177 13.63 -13.44 14.96
C THR A 177 12.98 -14.44 13.99
N PRO A 178 13.78 -15.16 13.17
CA PRO A 178 13.27 -16.22 12.32
C PRO A 178 12.45 -17.22 13.14
N LEU A 179 11.28 -17.61 12.65
CA LEU A 179 10.54 -18.71 13.26
C LEU A 179 11.43 -19.95 13.15
N GLN A 180 11.93 -20.45 14.27
CA GLN A 180 12.60 -21.74 14.30
C GLN A 180 11.56 -22.76 13.85
N GLY A 181 11.81 -23.41 12.70
CA GLY A 181 11.01 -24.54 12.26
C GLY A 181 10.96 -25.59 13.39
N PRO A 182 9.90 -26.42 13.45
CA PRO A 182 9.84 -27.47 14.44
C PRO A 182 11.12 -28.27 14.36
N SER A 183 11.87 -28.34 15.44
CA SER A 183 13.04 -29.21 15.57
C SER A 183 12.57 -30.64 15.30
N VAL A 184 12.97 -31.21 14.16
CA VAL A 184 12.79 -32.63 13.90
C VAL A 184 13.77 -33.37 14.81
N SER A 185 13.39 -33.48 16.07
CA SER A 185 14.00 -34.45 17.00
C SER A 185 13.21 -35.74 16.89
N GLY A 186 13.62 -36.58 15.96
CA GLY A 186 13.05 -37.89 15.73
C GLY A 186 14.13 -38.90 15.41
N SER A 187 15.03 -39.14 16.38
CA SER A 187 15.74 -40.42 16.48
C SER A 187 14.72 -41.46 16.85
N ASN A 188 14.26 -42.25 15.92
CA ASN A 188 13.63 -43.54 16.22
C ASN A 188 14.62 -44.65 15.84
N GLN A 189 15.45 -45.01 16.81
CA GLN A 189 15.98 -46.36 16.90
C GLN A 189 14.96 -47.19 17.70
N ARG A 190 14.26 -48.09 17.04
CA ARG A 190 14.07 -49.52 17.41
C ARG A 190 13.08 -50.16 16.45
#